data_7690929a62831eba0a6173e87837a9fe
#
_entry.id   7690929a62831eba0a6173e87837a9fe
#
_cell.length_a   1.000
_cell.length_b   1.000
_cell.length_c   1.000
_cell.angle_alpha   90.00
_cell.angle_beta   90.00
_cell.angle_gamma   90.00
#
_symmetry.space_group_name_H-M   'P 1'
#
loop_
_entity.id
_entity.type
_entity.pdbx_description
1 polymer ?
#
loop_
_entity_poly.entity_id
_entity_poly.type
_entity_poly.pdbx_seq_one_letter_code
_entity_poly.pdbx_strand_id
1 'polypeptide(L)'
;MKKVGILVGREHSFPESIINSINEKGAGKVTAEMITVGGIRMDEPKRWDVIIDRISHEVPYYRAMLKRMALEGTHIINNPFWWSADDKFFNFSLAAKIGVAIPKTVLLPQHEYIKDITSESLRNLEFPIDWEGVVSYIGFPAFLKPHDGGGWKNVSKIHSLEELWSEYNQSGKLCMTLQEGIEYDQFVRCYCVGKEKVLIMPYDPSKPYLSGMQYVDVESYLSPELHKRVEQDVITICKALGYDLNTVEFAIKDGIPYAIDFMNPAPDAELASVGEYNHRWVVDNLTNFILRKLEEGFDTADYRWTAMLNPPEKQASVKAPAAKPAAKTARSKKAASK
;
A
#
# COMPACT_ATOMS: atom_id res chain seq x y z
N MET A 1 -29.39 1.36 -4.53
CA MET A 1 -28.68 0.12 -4.20
C MET A 1 -27.21 0.36 -4.48
N LYS A 2 -26.34 0.11 -3.51
CA LYS A 2 -24.89 0.28 -3.64
C LYS A 2 -24.29 -0.87 -4.42
N LYS A 3 -23.21 -0.60 -5.17
CA LYS A 3 -22.57 -1.62 -6.02
C LYS A 3 -21.10 -1.79 -5.69
N VAL A 4 -20.69 -3.05 -5.54
CA VAL A 4 -19.30 -3.45 -5.36
C VAL A 4 -18.82 -4.22 -6.59
N GLY A 5 -17.75 -3.78 -7.22
CA GLY A 5 -17.14 -4.47 -8.33
C GLY A 5 -15.87 -5.22 -7.88
N ILE A 6 -15.65 -6.41 -8.41
CA ILE A 6 -14.42 -7.16 -8.19
C ILE A 6 -13.67 -7.24 -9.52
N LEU A 7 -12.49 -6.62 -9.56
CA LEU A 7 -11.59 -6.68 -10.71
C LEU A 7 -10.63 -7.86 -10.53
N VAL A 8 -10.99 -8.98 -11.13
CA VAL A 8 -10.37 -10.29 -10.89
C VAL A 8 -9.06 -10.42 -11.64
N GLY A 9 -8.06 -11.06 -11.00
CA GLY A 9 -6.82 -11.52 -11.61
C GLY A 9 -6.86 -12.98 -12.01
N ARG A 10 -5.89 -13.76 -11.52
CA ARG A 10 -5.79 -15.22 -11.79
C ARG A 10 -6.50 -16.07 -10.74
N GLU A 11 -7.12 -15.44 -9.77
CA GLU A 11 -7.77 -16.07 -8.64
C GLU A 11 -9.15 -16.60 -9.02
N HIS A 12 -9.61 -17.61 -8.30
CA HIS A 12 -10.92 -18.24 -8.51
C HIS A 12 -11.76 -18.25 -7.24
N SER A 13 -11.27 -18.87 -6.16
CA SER A 13 -12.06 -19.08 -4.94
C SER A 13 -12.32 -17.80 -4.17
N PHE A 14 -11.33 -16.92 -4.04
CA PHE A 14 -11.49 -15.69 -3.29
C PHE A 14 -12.49 -14.71 -3.93
N PRO A 15 -12.42 -14.39 -5.25
CA PRO A 15 -13.42 -13.54 -5.90
C PRO A 15 -14.85 -14.09 -5.78
N GLU A 16 -15.04 -15.38 -5.95
CA GLU A 16 -16.35 -16.01 -5.82
C GLU A 16 -16.89 -15.91 -4.38
N SER A 17 -16.06 -16.25 -3.40
CA SER A 17 -16.43 -16.19 -1.99
C SER A 17 -16.80 -14.79 -1.52
N ILE A 18 -16.03 -13.76 -1.92
CA ILE A 18 -16.30 -12.38 -1.51
C ILE A 18 -17.56 -11.82 -2.18
N ILE A 19 -17.83 -12.15 -3.45
CA ILE A 19 -19.07 -11.79 -4.14
C ILE A 19 -20.27 -12.40 -3.42
N ASN A 20 -20.22 -13.71 -3.13
CA ASN A 20 -21.30 -14.42 -2.45
C ASN A 20 -21.55 -13.84 -1.06
N SER A 21 -20.50 -13.62 -0.26
CA SER A 21 -20.60 -13.07 1.09
C SER A 21 -21.20 -11.67 1.10
N ILE A 22 -20.79 -10.77 0.18
CA ILE A 22 -21.34 -9.42 0.08
C ILE A 22 -22.81 -9.46 -0.35
N ASN A 23 -23.17 -10.31 -1.31
CA ASN A 23 -24.55 -10.42 -1.79
C ASN A 23 -25.47 -11.00 -0.71
N GLU A 24 -25.01 -11.99 0.06
CA GLU A 24 -25.77 -12.57 1.15
C GLU A 24 -25.97 -11.57 2.30
N LYS A 25 -24.88 -11.01 2.84
CA LYS A 25 -24.93 -10.11 4.01
C LYS A 25 -25.49 -8.71 3.65
N GLY A 26 -25.30 -8.27 2.40
CA GLY A 26 -25.78 -6.98 1.89
C GLY A 26 -27.19 -7.02 1.26
N ALA A 27 -27.92 -8.12 1.40
CA ALA A 27 -29.19 -8.39 0.72
C ALA A 27 -30.15 -7.18 0.72
N GLY A 28 -30.58 -6.75 -0.47
CA GLY A 28 -31.50 -5.64 -0.68
C GLY A 28 -30.88 -4.23 -0.63
N LYS A 29 -29.65 -4.07 -0.14
CA LYS A 29 -28.97 -2.76 -0.05
C LYS A 29 -27.70 -2.68 -0.91
N VAL A 30 -26.95 -3.76 -0.98
CA VAL A 30 -25.64 -3.85 -1.67
C VAL A 30 -25.66 -5.04 -2.61
N THR A 31 -25.04 -4.89 -3.79
CA THR A 31 -24.77 -5.99 -4.72
C THR A 31 -23.30 -6.02 -5.09
N ALA A 32 -22.73 -7.21 -5.20
CA ALA A 32 -21.37 -7.44 -5.68
C ALA A 32 -21.40 -8.22 -7.00
N GLU A 33 -20.53 -7.86 -7.92
CA GLU A 33 -20.40 -8.47 -9.24
C GLU A 33 -18.95 -8.50 -9.72
N MET A 34 -18.63 -9.43 -10.61
CA MET A 34 -17.37 -9.40 -11.34
C MET A 34 -17.39 -8.25 -12.36
N ILE A 35 -16.31 -7.48 -12.43
CA ILE A 35 -16.19 -6.38 -13.38
C ILE A 35 -15.88 -6.92 -14.77
N THR A 36 -16.68 -6.49 -15.76
CA THR A 36 -16.37 -6.65 -17.18
C THR A 36 -16.37 -5.27 -17.83
N VAL A 37 -15.25 -4.92 -18.47
CA VAL A 37 -15.05 -3.60 -19.10
C VAL A 37 -14.36 -3.74 -20.45
N GLY A 38 -14.72 -2.84 -21.36
CA GLY A 38 -14.08 -2.65 -22.67
C GLY A 38 -13.33 -1.33 -22.74
N GLY A 39 -13.42 -0.60 -23.84
CA GLY A 39 -12.89 0.77 -23.92
C GLY A 39 -13.58 1.70 -22.94
N ILE A 40 -12.82 2.48 -22.16
CA ILE A 40 -13.35 3.41 -21.14
C ILE A 40 -13.30 4.83 -21.67
N ARG A 41 -14.44 5.52 -21.67
CA ARG A 41 -14.52 6.94 -22.01
C ARG A 41 -14.36 7.80 -20.76
N MET A 42 -13.79 8.99 -20.92
CA MET A 42 -13.61 9.92 -19.80
C MET A 42 -14.93 10.45 -19.20
N ASP A 43 -15.99 10.47 -20.00
CA ASP A 43 -17.31 10.98 -19.61
C ASP A 43 -18.27 9.90 -19.10
N GLU A 44 -17.81 8.64 -18.93
CA GLU A 44 -18.66 7.59 -18.39
C GLU A 44 -19.04 7.87 -16.92
N PRO A 45 -20.32 7.67 -16.55
CA PRO A 45 -20.73 7.84 -15.17
C PRO A 45 -20.13 6.75 -14.27
N LYS A 46 -20.03 7.05 -12.98
CA LYS A 46 -19.66 6.10 -11.95
C LYS A 46 -20.58 4.87 -11.97
N ARG A 47 -20.02 3.68 -12.01
CA ARG A 47 -20.75 2.40 -12.06
C ARG A 47 -20.74 1.66 -10.72
N TRP A 48 -19.66 1.76 -9.95
CA TRP A 48 -19.47 1.08 -8.67
C TRP A 48 -19.13 2.07 -7.55
N ASP A 49 -19.65 1.81 -6.36
CA ASP A 49 -19.30 2.58 -5.16
C ASP A 49 -17.95 2.14 -4.57
N VAL A 50 -17.67 0.84 -4.66
CA VAL A 50 -16.39 0.22 -4.25
C VAL A 50 -15.90 -0.71 -5.35
N ILE A 51 -14.58 -0.75 -5.56
CA ILE A 51 -13.94 -1.77 -6.39
C ILE A 51 -12.85 -2.46 -5.57
N ILE A 52 -12.90 -3.79 -5.53
CA ILE A 52 -11.81 -4.63 -5.02
C ILE A 52 -10.90 -4.96 -6.19
N ASP A 53 -9.67 -4.44 -6.16
CA ASP A 53 -8.68 -4.64 -7.21
C ASP A 53 -7.76 -5.82 -6.91
N ARG A 54 -7.68 -6.75 -7.88
CA ARG A 54 -6.85 -7.96 -7.78
C ARG A 54 -5.81 -8.09 -8.91
N ILE A 55 -5.71 -7.10 -9.83
CA ILE A 55 -4.92 -7.27 -11.06
C ILE A 55 -4.22 -6.00 -11.56
N SER A 56 -4.61 -4.81 -11.14
CA SER A 56 -4.09 -3.58 -11.75
C SER A 56 -2.59 -3.37 -11.52
N HIS A 57 -2.01 -4.03 -10.52
CA HIS A 57 -0.57 -4.05 -10.29
C HIS A 57 0.23 -4.70 -11.43
N GLU A 58 -0.40 -5.60 -12.20
CA GLU A 58 0.22 -6.24 -13.37
C GLU A 58 -0.20 -5.57 -14.69
N VAL A 59 -1.39 -4.93 -14.75
CA VAL A 59 -1.99 -4.48 -16.01
C VAL A 59 -2.25 -2.97 -16.00
N PRO A 60 -1.44 -2.16 -16.71
CA PRO A 60 -1.55 -0.70 -16.73
C PRO A 60 -2.92 -0.17 -17.18
N TYR A 61 -3.62 -0.87 -18.07
CA TYR A 61 -4.97 -0.52 -18.51
C TYR A 61 -5.94 -0.44 -17.31
N TYR A 62 -5.95 -1.47 -16.46
CA TYR A 62 -6.82 -1.49 -15.28
C TYR A 62 -6.42 -0.43 -14.26
N ARG A 63 -5.12 -0.17 -14.08
CA ARG A 63 -4.65 0.90 -13.18
C ARG A 63 -5.14 2.28 -13.65
N ALA A 64 -5.06 2.57 -14.94
CA ALA A 64 -5.55 3.83 -15.51
C ALA A 64 -7.07 3.96 -15.31
N MET A 65 -7.83 2.89 -15.56
CA MET A 65 -9.26 2.84 -15.30
C MET A 65 -9.59 3.13 -13.84
N LEU A 66 -8.94 2.44 -12.90
CA LEU A 66 -9.18 2.61 -11.46
C LEU A 66 -8.89 4.02 -10.98
N LYS A 67 -7.79 4.65 -11.47
CA LYS A 67 -7.48 6.04 -11.17
C LYS A 67 -8.58 7.00 -11.61
N ARG A 68 -9.13 6.78 -12.82
CA ARG A 68 -10.28 7.56 -13.28
C ARG A 68 -11.52 7.32 -12.42
N MET A 69 -11.83 6.07 -12.08
CA MET A 69 -12.99 5.74 -11.23
C MET A 69 -12.86 6.32 -9.81
N ALA A 70 -11.66 6.36 -9.27
CA ALA A 70 -11.39 7.03 -8.00
C ALA A 70 -11.67 8.55 -8.08
N LEU A 71 -11.39 9.19 -9.21
CA LEU A 71 -11.73 10.59 -9.46
C LEU A 71 -13.25 10.84 -9.41
N GLU A 72 -14.05 9.87 -9.85
CA GLU A 72 -15.53 9.90 -9.78
C GLU A 72 -16.08 9.50 -8.41
N GLY A 73 -15.21 9.29 -7.41
CA GLY A 73 -15.62 8.95 -6.06
C GLY A 73 -15.91 7.46 -5.81
N THR A 74 -15.38 6.57 -6.65
CA THR A 74 -15.35 5.13 -6.35
C THR A 74 -14.22 4.86 -5.36
N HIS A 75 -14.51 4.17 -4.27
CA HIS A 75 -13.46 3.71 -3.36
C HIS A 75 -12.76 2.46 -3.92
N ILE A 76 -11.44 2.52 -4.05
CA ILE A 76 -10.66 1.41 -4.60
C ILE A 76 -9.86 0.74 -3.48
N ILE A 77 -10.02 -0.55 -3.32
CA ILE A 77 -9.25 -1.40 -2.42
C ILE A 77 -8.23 -2.20 -3.26
N ASN A 78 -6.95 -1.87 -3.28
CA ASN A 78 -6.29 -0.74 -2.60
C ASN A 78 -6.21 0.47 -3.51
N ASN A 79 -6.01 1.66 -2.90
CA ASN A 79 -5.96 2.93 -3.59
C ASN A 79 -4.89 2.96 -4.70
N PRO A 80 -5.26 3.16 -5.98
CA PRO A 80 -4.33 3.06 -7.10
C PRO A 80 -3.30 4.20 -7.20
N PHE A 81 -3.46 5.27 -6.43
CA PHE A 81 -2.51 6.40 -6.37
C PHE A 81 -1.45 6.20 -5.28
N TRP A 82 -1.77 5.43 -4.23
CA TRP A 82 -0.89 5.10 -3.13
C TRP A 82 -0.29 3.69 -3.26
N TRP A 83 -0.55 3.05 -4.38
CA TRP A 83 0.04 1.76 -4.69
C TRP A 83 1.54 1.94 -4.95
N SER A 84 2.35 1.40 -4.07
CA SER A 84 3.80 1.57 -4.06
C SER A 84 4.56 0.24 -3.93
N ALA A 85 3.93 -0.87 -4.35
CA ALA A 85 4.63 -2.16 -4.42
C ALA A 85 5.80 -2.13 -5.41
N ASP A 86 5.81 -1.15 -6.28
CA ASP A 86 6.86 -0.84 -7.25
C ASP A 86 7.95 0.07 -6.69
N ASP A 87 7.96 0.37 -5.39
CA ASP A 87 9.03 1.14 -4.75
C ASP A 87 9.35 0.60 -3.35
N LYS A 88 10.00 -0.56 -3.32
CA LYS A 88 10.38 -1.20 -2.05
C LYS A 88 11.32 -0.33 -1.21
N PHE A 89 12.23 0.40 -1.82
CA PHE A 89 13.19 1.23 -1.09
C PHE A 89 12.50 2.40 -0.37
N PHE A 90 11.54 3.05 -1.03
CA PHE A 90 10.71 4.07 -0.38
C PHE A 90 9.90 3.47 0.76
N ASN A 91 9.28 2.31 0.55
CA ASN A 91 8.46 1.63 1.54
C ASN A 91 9.25 1.27 2.81
N PHE A 92 10.46 0.72 2.67
CA PHE A 92 11.36 0.46 3.80
C PHE A 92 11.79 1.76 4.50
N SER A 93 12.11 2.80 3.72
CA SER A 93 12.48 4.10 4.28
C SER A 93 11.36 4.73 5.10
N LEU A 94 10.11 4.62 4.62
CA LEU A 94 8.94 5.10 5.34
C LEU A 94 8.68 4.28 6.60
N ALA A 95 8.72 2.94 6.51
CA ALA A 95 8.51 2.05 7.65
C ALA A 95 9.51 2.34 8.78
N ALA A 96 10.78 2.52 8.45
CA ALA A 96 11.81 2.94 9.41
C ALA A 96 11.46 4.27 10.10
N LYS A 97 11.00 5.27 9.33
CA LYS A 97 10.63 6.59 9.87
C LYS A 97 9.43 6.58 10.80
N ILE A 98 8.49 5.66 10.60
CA ILE A 98 7.32 5.50 11.48
C ILE A 98 7.56 4.53 12.63
N GLY A 99 8.81 4.07 12.82
CA GLY A 99 9.24 3.29 13.97
C GLY A 99 9.05 1.79 13.87
N VAL A 100 8.76 1.26 12.68
CA VAL A 100 8.73 -0.18 12.42
C VAL A 100 10.14 -0.67 12.13
N ALA A 101 10.55 -1.76 12.75
CA ALA A 101 11.86 -2.35 12.48
C ALA A 101 11.89 -2.95 11.07
N ILE A 102 12.92 -2.61 10.31
CA ILE A 102 13.18 -3.12 8.96
C ILE A 102 14.65 -3.55 8.82
N PRO A 103 14.95 -4.51 7.94
CA PRO A 103 16.34 -4.83 7.63
C PRO A 103 17.06 -3.66 6.95
N LYS A 104 18.35 -3.51 7.19
CA LYS A 104 19.17 -2.54 6.45
C LYS A 104 19.01 -2.77 4.95
N THR A 105 18.89 -1.72 4.18
CA THR A 105 18.64 -1.81 2.73
C THR A 105 19.42 -0.73 1.99
N VAL A 106 20.04 -1.10 0.87
CA VAL A 106 20.73 -0.19 -0.05
C VAL A 106 20.07 -0.28 -1.43
N LEU A 107 19.81 0.86 -2.06
CA LEU A 107 19.38 0.93 -3.45
C LEU A 107 20.59 0.92 -4.36
N LEU A 108 20.61 0.03 -5.34
CA LEU A 108 21.67 -0.10 -6.33
C LEU A 108 21.15 0.30 -7.71
N PRO A 109 21.90 1.11 -8.47
CA PRO A 109 21.52 1.44 -9.84
C PRO A 109 21.49 0.19 -10.72
N GLN A 110 20.88 0.28 -11.89
CA GLN A 110 20.94 -0.78 -12.89
C GLN A 110 22.38 -1.00 -13.39
N HIS A 111 22.75 -2.25 -13.65
CA HIS A 111 24.07 -2.61 -14.19
C HIS A 111 24.21 -2.20 -15.65
N GLU A 112 23.18 -2.38 -16.47
CA GLU A 112 23.15 -2.03 -17.89
C GLU A 112 22.32 -0.77 -18.14
N TYR A 113 22.61 -0.06 -19.24
CA TYR A 113 21.79 1.07 -19.66
C TYR A 113 20.39 0.61 -20.10
N ILE A 114 19.37 1.25 -19.57
CA ILE A 114 18.01 1.09 -20.09
C ILE A 114 17.90 1.74 -21.47
N LYS A 115 16.86 1.35 -22.23
CA LYS A 115 16.65 1.85 -23.58
C LYS A 115 16.70 3.40 -23.63
N ASP A 116 17.39 3.94 -24.61
CA ASP A 116 17.54 5.38 -24.88
C ASP A 116 18.28 6.16 -23.77
N ILE A 117 18.94 5.49 -22.81
CA ILE A 117 19.80 6.09 -21.79
C ILE A 117 21.26 5.77 -22.10
N THR A 118 22.10 6.77 -21.94
CA THR A 118 23.56 6.68 -22.17
C THR A 118 24.32 7.23 -20.94
N SER A 119 25.64 7.15 -20.96
CA SER A 119 26.48 7.77 -19.92
C SER A 119 26.18 9.26 -19.72
N GLU A 120 25.83 9.98 -20.80
CA GLU A 120 25.45 11.40 -20.74
C GLU A 120 24.17 11.63 -19.91
N SER A 121 23.27 10.64 -19.86
CA SER A 121 22.05 10.70 -19.05
C SER A 121 22.32 10.42 -17.57
N LEU A 122 23.45 9.80 -17.25
CA LEU A 122 23.79 9.30 -15.90
C LEU A 122 24.93 10.12 -15.24
N ARG A 123 25.12 11.36 -15.64
CA ARG A 123 26.19 12.25 -15.12
C ARG A 123 26.08 12.54 -13.61
N ASN A 124 24.94 12.26 -13.01
CA ASN A 124 24.72 12.40 -11.56
C ASN A 124 25.02 11.10 -10.78
N LEU A 125 25.32 10.00 -11.49
CA LEU A 125 25.66 8.74 -10.86
C LEU A 125 27.14 8.73 -10.50
N GLU A 126 27.44 8.52 -9.23
CA GLU A 126 28.80 8.31 -8.76
C GLU A 126 29.27 6.90 -9.15
N PHE A 127 30.47 6.85 -9.76
CA PHE A 127 31.05 5.60 -10.23
C PHE A 127 32.57 5.58 -9.97
N PRO A 128 33.14 4.45 -9.53
CA PRO A 128 32.51 3.16 -9.25
C PRO A 128 31.64 3.17 -7.99
N ILE A 129 30.71 2.20 -7.89
CA ILE A 129 29.93 1.99 -6.66
C ILE A 129 30.87 1.63 -5.51
N ASP A 130 30.67 2.23 -4.36
CA ASP A 130 31.39 1.90 -3.12
C ASP A 130 30.91 0.55 -2.54
N TRP A 131 31.39 -0.54 -3.15
CA TRP A 131 31.01 -1.89 -2.72
C TRP A 131 31.46 -2.22 -1.30
N GLU A 132 32.59 -1.70 -0.85
CA GLU A 132 33.09 -1.92 0.51
C GLU A 132 32.15 -1.26 1.53
N GLY A 133 31.74 -0.03 1.29
CA GLY A 133 30.75 0.67 2.11
C GLY A 133 29.39 -0.02 2.12
N VAL A 134 28.91 -0.48 0.96
CA VAL A 134 27.66 -1.23 0.83
C VAL A 134 27.69 -2.50 1.67
N VAL A 135 28.72 -3.34 1.51
CA VAL A 135 28.85 -4.62 2.23
C VAL A 135 29.09 -4.39 3.72
N SER A 136 29.88 -3.38 4.09
CA SER A 136 30.10 -3.03 5.51
C SER A 136 28.81 -2.61 6.22
N TYR A 137 27.88 -1.96 5.49
CA TYR A 137 26.61 -1.53 6.04
C TYR A 137 25.59 -2.68 6.12
N ILE A 138 25.48 -3.52 5.08
CA ILE A 138 24.48 -4.59 4.98
C ILE A 138 24.93 -5.86 5.74
N GLY A 139 26.16 -6.33 5.52
CA GLY A 139 26.63 -7.64 5.97
C GLY A 139 26.10 -8.79 5.11
N PHE A 140 26.45 -10.02 5.51
CA PHE A 140 25.99 -11.26 4.89
C PHE A 140 25.41 -12.20 5.98
N PRO A 141 24.39 -13.04 5.64
CA PRO A 141 23.76 -13.14 4.34
C PRO A 141 22.91 -11.92 3.99
N ALA A 142 22.74 -11.66 2.70
CA ALA A 142 21.92 -10.58 2.17
C ALA A 142 20.98 -11.09 1.06
N PHE A 143 19.97 -10.29 0.68
CA PHE A 143 19.10 -10.57 -0.44
C PHE A 143 19.24 -9.46 -1.49
N LEU A 144 19.64 -9.83 -2.69
CA LEU A 144 19.59 -8.97 -3.85
C LEU A 144 18.26 -9.18 -4.56
N LYS A 145 17.46 -8.11 -4.69
CA LYS A 145 16.12 -8.18 -5.28
C LYS A 145 15.78 -6.90 -6.04
N PRO A 146 14.92 -6.95 -7.09
CA PRO A 146 14.44 -5.75 -7.75
C PRO A 146 13.77 -4.78 -6.75
N HIS A 147 13.92 -3.47 -7.00
CA HIS A 147 13.25 -2.45 -6.18
C HIS A 147 11.72 -2.48 -6.37
N ASP A 148 11.25 -3.03 -7.48
CA ASP A 148 9.85 -3.18 -7.85
C ASP A 148 9.45 -4.65 -8.04
N GLY A 149 8.15 -4.90 -8.18
CA GLY A 149 7.61 -6.23 -8.43
C GLY A 149 7.52 -7.13 -7.18
N GLY A 150 7.27 -8.42 -7.39
CA GLY A 150 7.04 -9.40 -6.33
C GLY A 150 7.09 -10.85 -6.85
N GLY A 151 6.62 -11.81 -6.04
CA GLY A 151 6.55 -13.22 -6.43
C GLY A 151 7.90 -13.92 -6.53
N TRP A 152 8.90 -13.49 -5.77
CA TRP A 152 10.26 -14.06 -5.73
C TRP A 152 11.02 -14.00 -7.06
N LYS A 153 10.56 -13.19 -8.01
CA LYS A 153 11.24 -13.06 -9.31
C LYS A 153 12.53 -12.27 -9.16
N ASN A 154 13.63 -12.81 -9.69
CA ASN A 154 14.97 -12.19 -9.66
C ASN A 154 15.46 -11.87 -8.23
N VAL A 155 15.13 -12.72 -7.27
CA VAL A 155 15.61 -12.62 -5.88
C VAL A 155 16.72 -13.63 -5.67
N SER A 156 17.91 -13.17 -5.25
CA SER A 156 19.07 -14.01 -4.98
C SER A 156 19.51 -13.81 -3.53
N LYS A 157 19.76 -14.91 -2.80
CA LYS A 157 20.40 -14.88 -1.50
C LYS A 157 21.91 -14.86 -1.68
N ILE A 158 22.58 -13.91 -1.05
CA ILE A 158 23.98 -13.58 -1.25
C ILE A 158 24.77 -13.86 0.02
N HIS A 159 25.89 -14.56 -0.10
CA HIS A 159 26.73 -14.94 1.04
C HIS A 159 28.16 -14.35 0.95
N SER A 160 28.55 -13.80 -0.18
CA SER A 160 29.87 -13.19 -0.36
C SER A 160 29.81 -12.01 -1.36
N LEU A 161 30.88 -11.24 -1.39
CA LEU A 161 31.03 -10.13 -2.34
C LEU A 161 31.12 -10.65 -3.80
N GLU A 162 31.72 -11.81 -4.02
CA GLU A 162 31.84 -12.44 -5.32
C GLU A 162 30.46 -12.86 -5.85
N GLU A 163 29.62 -13.46 -4.99
CA GLU A 163 28.23 -13.78 -5.33
C GLU A 163 27.43 -12.50 -5.63
N LEU A 164 27.61 -11.45 -4.84
CA LEU A 164 26.96 -10.17 -5.06
C LEU A 164 27.30 -9.61 -6.44
N TRP A 165 28.56 -9.60 -6.82
CA TRP A 165 28.96 -9.11 -8.15
C TRP A 165 28.41 -9.97 -9.27
N SER A 166 28.44 -11.30 -9.12
CA SER A 166 27.89 -12.22 -10.10
C SER A 166 26.41 -11.96 -10.34
N GLU A 167 25.61 -11.91 -9.28
CA GLU A 167 24.15 -11.71 -9.37
C GLU A 167 23.79 -10.28 -9.82
N TYR A 168 24.54 -9.27 -9.35
CA TYR A 168 24.34 -7.92 -9.79
C TYR A 168 24.63 -7.73 -11.28
N ASN A 169 25.69 -8.34 -11.80
CA ASN A 169 25.99 -8.31 -13.23
C ASN A 169 24.89 -8.98 -14.06
N GLN A 170 24.23 -10.02 -13.53
CA GLN A 170 23.10 -10.68 -14.20
C GLN A 170 21.79 -9.91 -14.10
N SER A 171 21.68 -8.94 -13.19
CA SER A 171 20.46 -8.13 -13.04
C SER A 171 20.15 -7.24 -14.24
N GLY A 172 21.15 -6.97 -15.09
CA GLY A 172 21.02 -6.24 -16.35
C GLY A 172 20.43 -4.84 -16.14
N LYS A 173 19.23 -4.62 -16.64
CA LYS A 173 18.54 -3.31 -16.61
C LYS A 173 17.67 -3.08 -15.39
N LEU A 174 17.63 -4.02 -14.44
CA LEU A 174 16.83 -3.89 -13.24
C LEU A 174 17.54 -2.97 -12.23
N CYS A 175 16.80 -2.04 -11.66
CA CYS A 175 17.21 -1.34 -10.46
C CYS A 175 17.04 -2.29 -9.28
N MET A 176 18.09 -2.49 -8.47
CA MET A 176 18.12 -3.51 -7.45
C MET A 176 18.17 -2.90 -6.04
N THR A 177 17.69 -3.65 -5.07
CA THR A 177 17.97 -3.41 -3.65
C THR A 177 18.78 -4.55 -3.09
N LEU A 178 19.80 -4.23 -2.28
CA LEU A 178 20.49 -5.19 -1.44
C LEU A 178 20.00 -5.01 -0.01
N GLN A 179 19.47 -6.07 0.58
CA GLN A 179 18.86 -6.05 1.90
C GLN A 179 19.51 -7.07 2.82
N GLU A 180 19.76 -6.66 4.07
CA GLU A 180 20.23 -7.54 5.15
C GLU A 180 19.35 -8.79 5.28
N GLY A 181 19.95 -9.95 5.34
CA GLY A 181 19.26 -11.21 5.60
C GLY A 181 19.07 -11.43 7.09
N ILE A 182 17.83 -11.34 7.57
CA ILE A 182 17.53 -11.62 8.98
C ILE A 182 17.51 -13.13 9.21
N GLU A 183 18.41 -13.62 10.05
CA GLU A 183 18.35 -14.99 10.58
C GLU A 183 17.34 -15.02 11.72
N TYR A 184 16.14 -15.52 11.44
CA TYR A 184 14.97 -15.42 12.32
C TYR A 184 14.78 -16.67 13.19
N ASP A 185 14.20 -16.44 14.38
CA ASP A 185 13.74 -17.48 15.28
C ASP A 185 12.29 -17.88 14.98
N GLN A 186 11.51 -16.90 14.57
CA GLN A 186 10.08 -17.05 14.21
C GLN A 186 9.79 -16.22 12.96
N PHE A 187 8.80 -16.67 12.20
CA PHE A 187 8.35 -15.95 11.01
C PHE A 187 6.83 -15.94 10.95
N VAL A 188 6.25 -14.78 10.68
CA VAL A 188 4.80 -14.64 10.57
C VAL A 188 4.43 -13.87 9.31
N ARG A 189 3.29 -14.23 8.74
CA ARG A 189 2.60 -13.46 7.73
C ARG A 189 1.28 -12.96 8.31
N CYS A 190 0.98 -11.69 8.13
CA CYS A 190 -0.16 -11.06 8.78
C CYS A 190 -1.09 -10.47 7.74
N TYR A 191 -2.37 -10.86 7.75
CA TYR A 191 -3.38 -10.07 7.05
C TYR A 191 -3.73 -8.82 7.83
N CYS A 192 -4.05 -7.74 7.09
CA CYS A 192 -4.68 -6.56 7.63
C CYS A 192 -5.87 -6.17 6.77
N VAL A 193 -7.02 -5.96 7.40
CA VAL A 193 -8.26 -5.50 6.75
C VAL A 193 -8.72 -4.19 7.39
N GLY A 194 -9.01 -3.20 6.56
CA GLY A 194 -9.53 -1.91 6.99
C GLY A 194 -8.57 -1.09 7.86
N LYS A 195 -7.28 -1.46 7.91
CA LYS A 195 -6.27 -0.82 8.79
C LYS A 195 -6.61 -0.97 10.29
N GLU A 196 -7.39 -1.98 10.66
CA GLU A 196 -7.90 -2.21 12.03
C GLU A 196 -7.96 -3.67 12.45
N LYS A 197 -8.20 -4.61 11.54
CA LYS A 197 -8.29 -6.04 11.84
C LYS A 197 -7.05 -6.74 11.34
N VAL A 198 -6.38 -7.47 12.23
CA VAL A 198 -5.15 -8.19 11.92
C VAL A 198 -5.34 -9.67 12.24
N LEU A 199 -4.88 -10.53 11.33
CA LEU A 199 -4.70 -11.96 11.56
C LEU A 199 -3.21 -12.28 11.45
N ILE A 200 -2.62 -12.74 12.52
CA ILE A 200 -1.20 -13.16 12.56
C ILE A 200 -1.17 -14.68 12.33
N MET A 201 -0.46 -15.08 11.30
CA MET A 201 -0.34 -16.49 10.90
C MET A 201 1.13 -16.90 10.99
N PRO A 202 1.45 -17.96 11.77
CA PRO A 202 2.76 -18.59 11.68
C PRO A 202 3.02 -19.05 10.24
N TYR A 203 4.22 -18.76 9.73
CA TYR A 203 4.54 -18.97 8.32
C TYR A 203 5.94 -19.51 8.15
N ASP A 204 6.11 -20.52 7.29
CA ASP A 204 7.39 -21.10 6.93
C ASP A 204 7.74 -20.78 5.47
N PRO A 205 8.57 -19.75 5.21
CA PRO A 205 8.94 -19.36 3.85
C PRO A 205 9.84 -20.37 3.13
N SER A 206 10.36 -21.39 3.84
CA SER A 206 11.17 -22.46 3.24
C SER A 206 10.32 -23.47 2.45
N LYS A 207 9.02 -23.51 2.69
CA LYS A 207 8.10 -24.41 1.99
C LYS A 207 7.73 -23.88 0.61
N PRO A 208 7.39 -24.78 -0.34
CA PRO A 208 7.02 -24.38 -1.68
C PRO A 208 5.88 -23.35 -1.69
N TYR A 209 6.04 -22.30 -2.49
CA TYR A 209 5.04 -21.25 -2.65
C TYR A 209 3.73 -21.81 -3.23
N LEU A 210 2.60 -21.32 -2.77
CA LEU A 210 1.24 -21.76 -3.13
C LEU A 210 0.92 -23.24 -2.81
N SER A 211 1.73 -23.90 -1.98
CA SER A 211 1.45 -25.29 -1.58
C SER A 211 0.43 -25.45 -0.46
N GLY A 212 0.06 -24.35 0.20
CA GLY A 212 -0.71 -24.36 1.46
C GLY A 212 0.11 -24.86 2.68
N MET A 213 1.30 -25.42 2.45
CA MET A 213 2.16 -25.96 3.53
C MET A 213 2.95 -24.87 4.26
N GLN A 214 2.94 -23.63 3.75
CA GLN A 214 3.65 -22.52 4.36
C GLN A 214 2.97 -22.01 5.66
N TYR A 215 1.66 -22.22 5.81
CA TYR A 215 0.94 -21.83 7.01
C TYR A 215 0.99 -22.97 8.03
N VAL A 216 1.47 -22.67 9.23
CA VAL A 216 1.70 -23.65 10.31
C VAL A 216 0.71 -23.38 11.43
N ASP A 217 0.02 -24.41 11.87
CA ASP A 217 -0.88 -24.33 13.02
C ASP A 217 -0.10 -24.61 14.30
N VAL A 218 0.26 -23.57 15.04
CA VAL A 218 1.00 -23.66 16.31
C VAL A 218 0.34 -22.75 17.32
N GLU A 219 -0.24 -23.35 18.35
CA GLU A 219 -0.79 -22.58 19.48
C GLU A 219 0.31 -21.78 20.19
N SER A 220 -0.04 -20.54 20.57
CA SER A 220 0.85 -19.66 21.34
C SER A 220 2.20 -19.40 20.66
N TYR A 221 2.22 -19.34 19.33
CA TYR A 221 3.45 -19.16 18.54
C TYR A 221 4.24 -17.90 18.91
N LEU A 222 3.54 -16.79 19.21
CA LEU A 222 4.15 -15.55 19.70
C LEU A 222 3.78 -15.33 21.19
N SER A 223 4.68 -14.72 21.95
CA SER A 223 4.31 -14.20 23.27
C SER A 223 3.22 -13.12 23.15
N PRO A 224 2.40 -12.89 24.20
CA PRO A 224 1.38 -11.85 24.16
C PRO A 224 1.93 -10.45 23.82
N GLU A 225 3.11 -10.11 24.32
CA GLU A 225 3.79 -8.82 24.09
C GLU A 225 4.21 -8.71 22.62
N LEU A 226 4.80 -9.77 22.08
CA LEU A 226 5.25 -9.81 20.69
C LEU A 226 4.06 -9.81 19.71
N HIS A 227 3.00 -10.56 20.03
CA HIS A 227 1.74 -10.54 19.28
C HIS A 227 1.18 -9.11 19.16
N LYS A 228 1.07 -8.42 20.30
CA LYS A 228 0.59 -7.03 20.34
C LYS A 228 1.49 -6.07 19.55
N ARG A 229 2.82 -6.27 19.61
CA ARG A 229 3.79 -5.47 18.86
C ARG A 229 3.61 -5.68 17.35
N VAL A 230 3.54 -6.92 16.90
CA VAL A 230 3.33 -7.25 15.47
C VAL A 230 2.00 -6.68 14.99
N GLU A 231 0.91 -6.83 15.72
CA GLU A 231 -0.39 -6.25 15.40
C GLU A 231 -0.31 -4.72 15.21
N GLN A 232 0.35 -4.04 16.16
CA GLN A 232 0.52 -2.58 16.09
C GLN A 232 1.36 -2.16 14.90
N ASP A 233 2.45 -2.87 14.59
CA ASP A 233 3.34 -2.57 13.47
C ASP A 233 2.61 -2.77 12.13
N VAL A 234 1.80 -3.84 12.00
CA VAL A 234 0.95 -4.08 10.81
C VAL A 234 -0.03 -2.93 10.59
N ILE A 235 -0.77 -2.53 11.64
CA ILE A 235 -1.74 -1.43 11.56
C ILE A 235 -1.04 -0.12 11.19
N THR A 236 0.13 0.13 11.77
CA THR A 236 0.92 1.34 11.52
C THR A 236 1.37 1.42 10.06
N ILE A 237 1.91 0.32 9.52
CA ILE A 237 2.28 0.21 8.10
C ILE A 237 1.06 0.45 7.21
N CYS A 238 -0.04 -0.28 7.43
CA CYS A 238 -1.22 -0.18 6.57
C CYS A 238 -1.86 1.20 6.59
N LYS A 239 -1.84 1.90 7.74
CA LYS A 239 -2.30 3.30 7.84
C LYS A 239 -1.39 4.25 7.07
N ALA A 240 -0.07 4.13 7.23
CA ALA A 240 0.90 5.01 6.57
C ALA A 240 0.87 4.85 5.05
N LEU A 241 0.66 3.64 4.56
CA LEU A 241 0.67 3.29 3.14
C LEU A 241 -0.73 3.28 2.49
N GLY A 242 -1.79 3.51 3.27
CA GLY A 242 -3.16 3.65 2.77
C GLY A 242 -3.80 2.35 2.27
N TYR A 243 -3.34 1.17 2.72
CA TYR A 243 -3.85 -0.13 2.28
C TYR A 243 -5.01 -0.63 3.14
N ASP A 244 -6.16 -0.85 2.53
CA ASP A 244 -7.34 -1.42 3.20
C ASP A 244 -7.31 -2.96 3.26
N LEU A 245 -6.57 -3.60 2.36
CA LEU A 245 -6.31 -5.03 2.38
C LEU A 245 -4.82 -5.26 2.08
N ASN A 246 -4.10 -5.86 3.01
CA ASN A 246 -2.67 -6.10 2.86
C ASN A 246 -2.22 -7.40 3.54
N THR A 247 -1.03 -7.88 3.15
CA THR A 247 -0.25 -8.82 3.95
C THR A 247 1.09 -8.20 4.30
N VAL A 248 1.54 -8.45 5.53
CA VAL A 248 2.83 -8.02 6.05
C VAL A 248 3.58 -9.24 6.57
N GLU A 249 4.82 -9.41 6.13
CA GLU A 249 5.70 -10.50 6.58
C GLU A 249 6.75 -9.97 7.54
N PHE A 250 6.91 -10.68 8.67
CA PHE A 250 7.93 -10.38 9.66
C PHE A 250 8.85 -11.57 9.87
N ALA A 251 10.15 -11.29 9.74
CA ALA A 251 11.21 -12.12 10.28
C ALA A 251 11.50 -11.66 11.71
N ILE A 252 11.30 -12.52 12.70
CA ILE A 252 11.44 -12.18 14.12
C ILE A 252 12.77 -12.73 14.62
N LYS A 253 13.63 -11.85 15.13
CA LYS A 253 14.91 -12.19 15.71
C LYS A 253 15.06 -11.49 17.05
N ASP A 254 15.46 -12.24 18.07
CA ASP A 254 15.67 -11.68 19.43
C ASP A 254 14.47 -10.87 19.95
N GLY A 255 13.24 -11.29 19.61
CA GLY A 255 11.99 -10.61 19.97
C GLY A 255 11.70 -9.31 19.18
N ILE A 256 12.48 -9.01 18.14
CA ILE A 256 12.28 -7.85 17.27
C ILE A 256 11.63 -8.31 15.95
N PRO A 257 10.42 -7.85 15.61
CA PRO A 257 9.78 -8.17 14.35
C PRO A 257 10.27 -7.22 13.24
N TYR A 258 11.10 -7.73 12.35
CA TYR A 258 11.57 -6.99 11.16
C TYR A 258 10.60 -7.19 10.01
N ALA A 259 9.95 -6.12 9.56
CA ALA A 259 9.09 -6.18 8.39
C ALA A 259 9.94 -6.32 7.12
N ILE A 260 9.76 -7.43 6.39
CA ILE A 260 10.61 -7.78 5.23
C ILE A 260 9.88 -7.72 3.89
N ASP A 261 8.56 -7.93 3.88
CA ASP A 261 7.69 -7.73 2.73
C ASP A 261 6.29 -7.30 3.22
N PHE A 262 5.81 -6.14 2.77
CA PHE A 262 4.60 -5.56 3.35
C PHE A 262 3.80 -4.67 2.39
N MET A 263 4.12 -4.71 1.11
CA MET A 263 3.36 -3.98 0.09
C MET A 263 2.79 -4.95 -0.91
N ASN A 264 1.68 -5.57 -0.54
CA ASN A 264 1.00 -6.52 -1.39
C ASN A 264 -0.36 -5.92 -1.85
N PRO A 265 -0.43 -5.36 -3.09
CA PRO A 265 -1.65 -4.73 -3.58
C PRO A 265 -2.82 -5.71 -3.74
N ALA A 266 -2.52 -6.99 -3.95
CA ALA A 266 -3.48 -8.07 -4.10
C ALA A 266 -3.00 -9.31 -3.33
N PRO A 267 -3.05 -9.28 -1.98
CA PRO A 267 -2.57 -10.39 -1.17
C PRO A 267 -3.33 -11.67 -1.48
N ASP A 268 -2.58 -12.78 -1.66
CA ASP A 268 -3.18 -14.09 -1.91
C ASP A 268 -4.16 -14.46 -0.80
N ALA A 269 -5.36 -14.84 -1.19
CA ALA A 269 -6.43 -15.32 -0.32
C ALA A 269 -7.17 -16.52 -0.93
N GLU A 270 -6.55 -17.23 -1.87
CA GLU A 270 -7.10 -18.42 -2.48
C GLU A 270 -7.20 -19.57 -1.46
N LEU A 271 -8.36 -20.26 -1.43
CA LEU A 271 -8.65 -21.32 -0.48
C LEU A 271 -7.56 -22.41 -0.48
N ALA A 272 -7.13 -22.82 -1.66
CA ALA A 272 -6.11 -23.88 -1.80
C ALA A 272 -4.71 -23.43 -1.31
N SER A 273 -4.44 -22.14 -1.32
CA SER A 273 -3.14 -21.57 -0.90
C SER A 273 -3.09 -21.28 0.59
N VAL A 274 -4.11 -20.63 1.13
CA VAL A 274 -4.08 -20.11 2.52
C VAL A 274 -4.84 -20.98 3.52
N GLY A 275 -5.59 -21.97 3.07
CA GLY A 275 -6.43 -22.82 3.90
C GLY A 275 -7.77 -22.18 4.29
N GLU A 276 -8.70 -23.03 4.77
CA GLU A 276 -10.10 -22.64 4.99
C GLU A 276 -10.25 -21.53 6.04
N TYR A 277 -9.54 -21.64 7.15
CA TYR A 277 -9.64 -20.65 8.24
C TYR A 277 -9.22 -19.26 7.79
N ASN A 278 -8.03 -19.14 7.17
CA ASN A 278 -7.47 -17.86 6.72
C ASN A 278 -8.30 -17.26 5.58
N HIS A 279 -8.74 -18.10 4.63
CA HIS A 279 -9.62 -17.69 3.54
C HIS A 279 -10.92 -17.08 4.08
N ARG A 280 -11.62 -17.82 4.96
CA ARG A 280 -12.86 -17.36 5.59
C ARG A 280 -12.66 -16.07 6.38
N TRP A 281 -11.57 -15.98 7.15
CA TRP A 281 -11.27 -14.79 7.94
C TRP A 281 -11.16 -13.54 7.06
N VAL A 282 -10.44 -13.62 5.93
CA VAL A 282 -10.30 -12.48 4.98
C VAL A 282 -11.64 -12.13 4.36
N VAL A 283 -12.38 -13.12 3.85
CA VAL A 283 -13.69 -12.92 3.23
C VAL A 283 -14.66 -12.24 4.20
N ASP A 284 -14.78 -12.75 5.43
CA ASP A 284 -15.71 -12.21 6.43
C ASP A 284 -15.34 -10.80 6.87
N ASN A 285 -14.07 -10.56 7.19
CA ASN A 285 -13.64 -9.24 7.66
C ASN A 285 -13.69 -8.19 6.54
N LEU A 286 -13.31 -8.54 5.32
CA LEU A 286 -13.40 -7.62 4.18
C LEU A 286 -14.85 -7.31 3.82
N THR A 287 -15.73 -8.31 3.82
CA THR A 287 -17.18 -8.11 3.64
C THR A 287 -17.73 -7.14 4.68
N ASN A 288 -17.47 -7.41 5.96
CA ASN A 288 -17.97 -6.57 7.05
C ASN A 288 -17.41 -5.15 6.99
N PHE A 289 -16.14 -4.98 6.64
CA PHE A 289 -15.52 -3.68 6.41
C PHE A 289 -16.21 -2.89 5.29
N ILE A 290 -16.41 -3.53 4.13
CA ILE A 290 -17.05 -2.89 2.97
C ILE A 290 -18.49 -2.49 3.30
N LEU A 291 -19.30 -3.39 3.86
CA LEU A 291 -20.69 -3.10 4.19
C LEU A 291 -20.80 -1.97 5.19
N ARG A 292 -20.02 -2.00 6.26
CA ARG A 292 -19.96 -0.93 7.25
C ARG A 292 -19.56 0.42 6.61
N LYS A 293 -18.51 0.45 5.81
CA LYS A 293 -18.02 1.68 5.16
C LYS A 293 -18.97 2.20 4.08
N LEU A 294 -19.77 1.36 3.45
CA LEU A 294 -20.83 1.81 2.54
C LEU A 294 -21.99 2.50 3.28
N GLU A 295 -22.21 2.20 4.56
CA GLU A 295 -23.20 2.88 5.41
C GLU A 295 -22.64 4.15 6.06
N GLU A 296 -21.43 4.09 6.63
CA GLU A 296 -20.78 5.20 7.34
C GLU A 296 -20.15 6.24 6.41
N GLY A 297 -19.72 5.83 5.22
CA GLY A 297 -18.83 6.56 4.32
C GLY A 297 -17.38 6.09 4.44
N PHE A 298 -16.65 6.17 3.34
CA PHE A 298 -15.19 5.98 3.33
C PHE A 298 -14.51 7.30 3.68
N ASP A 299 -13.38 7.21 4.40
CA ASP A 299 -12.54 8.37 4.64
C ASP A 299 -12.09 8.94 3.29
N THR A 300 -12.18 10.24 3.13
CA THR A 300 -11.75 10.90 1.90
C THR A 300 -10.24 10.75 1.78
N ALA A 301 -9.79 10.10 0.72
CA ALA A 301 -8.38 10.06 0.42
C ALA A 301 -7.87 11.48 0.13
N ASP A 302 -6.73 11.85 0.73
CA ASP A 302 -6.12 13.15 0.50
C ASP A 302 -5.42 13.18 -0.86
N TYR A 303 -6.20 13.33 -1.91
CA TYR A 303 -5.69 13.60 -3.25
C TYR A 303 -5.47 15.09 -3.43
N ARG A 304 -4.44 15.48 -4.16
CA ARG A 304 -4.13 16.89 -4.46
C ARG A 304 -5.29 17.65 -5.08
N TRP A 305 -6.16 16.99 -5.83
CA TRP A 305 -7.33 17.58 -6.45
C TRP A 305 -8.58 17.63 -5.56
N THR A 306 -8.59 16.95 -4.42
CA THR A 306 -9.77 16.88 -3.53
C THR A 306 -10.26 18.26 -3.12
N ALA A 307 -9.35 19.18 -2.76
CA ALA A 307 -9.67 20.55 -2.40
C ALA A 307 -10.23 21.37 -3.58
N MET A 308 -9.90 21.02 -4.82
CA MET A 308 -10.39 21.70 -6.01
C MET A 308 -11.78 21.19 -6.43
N LEU A 309 -12.05 19.89 -6.25
CA LEU A 309 -13.34 19.29 -6.57
C LEU A 309 -14.38 19.54 -5.47
N ASN A 310 -13.95 19.61 -4.22
CA ASN A 310 -14.77 19.91 -3.06
C ASN A 310 -14.21 21.15 -2.34
N PRO A 311 -14.30 22.34 -2.95
CA PRO A 311 -13.81 23.54 -2.27
C PRO A 311 -14.55 23.69 -0.94
N PRO A 312 -13.86 24.07 0.16
CA PRO A 312 -14.53 24.33 1.43
C PRO A 312 -15.63 25.37 1.18
N GLU A 313 -16.83 25.12 1.71
CA GLU A 313 -17.92 26.10 1.64
C GLU A 313 -17.37 27.46 2.04
N LYS A 314 -17.53 28.46 1.17
CA LYS A 314 -17.08 29.83 1.48
C LYS A 314 -17.70 30.18 2.83
N GLN A 315 -16.91 30.23 3.89
CA GLN A 315 -17.34 30.77 5.16
C GLN A 315 -17.99 32.11 4.84
N ALA A 316 -19.30 32.20 5.12
CA ALA A 316 -20.06 33.41 4.86
C ALA A 316 -19.25 34.58 5.45
N SER A 317 -18.81 35.49 4.59
CA SER A 317 -17.98 36.61 5.00
C SER A 317 -18.67 37.26 6.20
N VAL A 318 -18.06 37.24 7.37
CA VAL A 318 -18.48 37.98 8.53
C VAL A 318 -18.54 39.42 8.05
N LYS A 319 -19.74 39.95 7.87
CA LYS A 319 -19.97 41.37 7.53
C LYS A 319 -19.18 42.20 8.53
N ALA A 320 -18.19 42.91 8.05
CA ALA A 320 -17.48 43.89 8.89
C ALA A 320 -18.51 44.77 9.57
N PRO A 321 -18.37 45.04 10.89
CA PRO A 321 -19.31 45.89 11.60
C PRO A 321 -19.38 47.26 10.93
N ALA A 322 -20.59 47.71 10.60
CA ALA A 322 -20.83 48.99 9.94
C ALA A 322 -20.10 50.11 10.72
N ALA A 323 -19.26 50.84 9.98
CA ALA A 323 -18.55 52.01 10.54
C ALA A 323 -19.58 53.00 11.10
N LYS A 324 -19.43 53.38 12.39
CA LYS A 324 -20.25 54.42 13.01
C LYS A 324 -20.10 55.73 12.22
N PRO A 325 -21.21 56.47 11.92
CA PRO A 325 -21.13 57.72 11.19
C PRO A 325 -20.32 58.75 12.01
N ALA A 326 -19.36 59.37 11.36
CA ALA A 326 -18.52 60.42 11.93
C ALA A 326 -19.38 61.60 12.39
N ALA A 327 -19.18 62.04 13.64
CA ALA A 327 -19.86 63.20 14.21
C ALA A 327 -19.50 64.46 13.39
N LYS A 328 -20.52 65.17 12.91
CA LYS A 328 -20.39 66.49 12.27
C LYS A 328 -19.89 67.50 13.29
N THR A 329 -18.65 67.96 13.17
CA THR A 329 -18.12 69.11 13.90
C THR A 329 -18.79 70.37 13.38
N ALA A 330 -19.53 71.07 14.25
CA ALA A 330 -20.13 72.36 13.97
C ALA A 330 -19.04 73.44 13.82
N ARG A 331 -18.96 74.03 12.65
CA ARG A 331 -18.07 75.19 12.34
C ARG A 331 -18.72 76.43 12.91
N SER A 332 -18.20 77.02 14.01
CA SER A 332 -18.59 78.32 14.52
C SER A 332 -18.08 79.41 13.54
N LYS A 333 -19.03 80.21 13.01
CA LYS A 333 -18.74 81.46 12.35
C LYS A 333 -18.33 82.49 13.37
N LYS A 334 -17.08 82.97 13.32
CA LYS A 334 -16.67 84.21 13.95
C LYS A 334 -16.67 85.31 12.93
N ALA A 335 -17.51 86.31 13.14
CA ALA A 335 -17.58 87.54 12.41
C ALA A 335 -16.33 88.35 12.63
N ALA A 336 -15.76 88.93 11.62
CA ALA A 336 -14.75 89.97 11.67
C ALA A 336 -15.42 91.32 11.34
N SER A 337 -15.40 92.22 12.27
CA SER A 337 -15.61 93.63 12.02
C SER A 337 -14.27 94.37 12.00
N LYS A 338 -14.11 95.14 11.04
CA LYS A 338 -13.19 96.23 10.71
C LYS A 338 -12.07 95.83 9.72
#